data_95982e7467a3beb171141e7a05a7de9d
#
_entry.id   95982e7467a3beb171141e7a05a7de9d
#
_cell.length_a   1.000
_cell.length_b   1.000
_cell.length_c   1.000
_cell.angle_alpha   90.00
_cell.angle_beta   90.00
_cell.angle_gamma   90.00
#
_symmetry.space_group_name_H-M   'P 1'
#
loop_
_entity.id
_entity.type
_entity.pdbx_description
1 polymer ?
#
loop_
_entity_poly.entity_id
_entity_poly.type
_entity_poly.pdbx_seq_one_letter_code
_entity_poly.pdbx_strand_id
1 'polypeptide(L)'
;MPEISIIVPVYRAEKYLNACVDSILNQTYSDFELVLIEDGSPDQSGAICDEYAQKDDRVRVIHQPNQGQAAARNHALPMTQGKWLCYVDSDDAIHPQMLEHLHRAAEKSGAGISMCQFLEAPEPPEDYEQSAEFSYTLLTMDEKTLTELHDRDQYPGWVACAKLIRRELVEGYPFHTGRVYEDNEAVTRWLLPAKTLAMLPTQLYFYRTNPESTTKSQFSLKRLDYLWALESMISYFQSVGFHTLAQRFVERYVEAAASACYGVRNELKRPERANGILTDVQRFLRRENLKLTRRERLSLLEAAHPNAMGRFWSVAEKVRKLWK
;
A
#
# COMPACT_ATOMS: atom_id res chain seq x y z
N MET A 1 -16.01 14.95 -20.35
CA MET A 1 -15.47 13.75 -19.67
C MET A 1 -14.66 14.25 -18.48
N PRO A 2 -14.80 13.68 -17.31
CA PRO A 2 -14.05 14.13 -16.12
C PRO A 2 -12.53 13.99 -16.34
N GLU A 3 -11.75 14.87 -15.75
CA GLU A 3 -10.28 14.77 -15.81
C GLU A 3 -9.75 13.71 -14.85
N ILE A 4 -10.39 13.57 -13.68
CA ILE A 4 -9.99 12.62 -12.63
C ILE A 4 -11.09 11.60 -12.38
N SER A 5 -10.76 10.31 -12.30
CA SER A 5 -11.64 9.28 -11.74
C SER A 5 -11.14 8.87 -10.37
N ILE A 6 -12.00 8.99 -9.37
CA ILE A 6 -11.73 8.55 -8.00
C ILE A 6 -12.42 7.21 -7.80
N ILE A 7 -11.67 6.21 -7.35
CA ILE A 7 -12.15 4.83 -7.15
C ILE A 7 -12.06 4.49 -5.66
N VAL A 8 -13.21 4.16 -5.07
CA VAL A 8 -13.31 3.79 -3.65
C VAL A 8 -13.88 2.38 -3.55
N PRO A 9 -13.08 1.37 -3.24
CA PRO A 9 -13.59 0.04 -2.90
C PRO A 9 -14.25 0.08 -1.52
N VAL A 10 -15.47 -0.41 -1.40
CA VAL A 10 -16.29 -0.34 -0.19
C VAL A 10 -16.61 -1.73 0.31
N TYR A 11 -16.18 -2.06 1.53
CA TYR A 11 -16.56 -3.27 2.23
C TYR A 11 -16.52 -3.09 3.74
N ARG A 12 -17.69 -3.25 4.43
CA ARG A 12 -17.84 -3.05 5.88
C ARG A 12 -17.34 -1.70 6.36
N ALA A 13 -17.74 -0.64 5.67
CA ALA A 13 -17.29 0.71 5.91
C ALA A 13 -18.35 1.65 6.48
N GLU A 14 -19.52 1.16 6.89
CA GLU A 14 -20.68 1.98 7.31
C GLU A 14 -20.32 3.08 8.31
N LYS A 15 -19.34 2.81 9.17
CA LYS A 15 -18.91 3.73 10.22
C LYS A 15 -18.14 4.96 9.68
N TYR A 16 -17.41 4.80 8.58
CA TYR A 16 -16.48 5.82 8.10
C TYR A 16 -16.81 6.35 6.70
N LEU A 17 -17.65 5.62 5.96
CA LEU A 17 -17.92 5.88 4.55
C LEU A 17 -18.49 7.28 4.28
N ASN A 18 -19.35 7.80 5.17
CA ASN A 18 -19.86 9.17 5.02
C ASN A 18 -18.71 10.20 5.05
N ALA A 19 -17.81 10.11 6.05
CA ALA A 19 -16.68 11.03 6.15
C ALA A 19 -15.74 10.90 4.93
N CYS A 20 -15.52 9.70 4.42
CA CYS A 20 -14.74 9.45 3.22
C CYS A 20 -15.38 10.14 2.00
N VAL A 21 -16.63 9.85 1.70
CA VAL A 21 -17.33 10.40 0.52
C VAL A 21 -17.48 11.91 0.63
N ASP A 22 -17.85 12.44 1.79
CA ASP A 22 -17.97 13.90 2.00
C ASP A 22 -16.62 14.61 1.76
N SER A 23 -15.50 14.04 2.21
CA SER A 23 -14.16 14.61 1.96
C SER A 23 -13.80 14.67 0.46
N ILE A 24 -14.31 13.70 -0.31
CA ILE A 24 -14.12 13.66 -1.77
C ILE A 24 -15.04 14.67 -2.46
N LEU A 25 -16.30 14.74 -2.10
CA LEU A 25 -17.27 15.64 -2.73
C LEU A 25 -16.98 17.12 -2.45
N ASN A 26 -16.32 17.40 -1.32
CA ASN A 26 -15.89 18.75 -0.92
C ASN A 26 -14.51 19.18 -1.46
N GLN A 27 -13.95 18.47 -2.44
CA GLN A 27 -12.69 18.86 -3.08
C GLN A 27 -12.81 20.20 -3.81
N THR A 28 -11.77 21.06 -3.69
CA THR A 28 -11.67 22.34 -4.42
C THR A 28 -11.55 22.14 -5.93
N TYR A 29 -10.99 21.02 -6.36
CA TYR A 29 -10.96 20.61 -7.78
C TYR A 29 -12.23 19.83 -8.10
N SER A 30 -13.09 20.33 -8.99
CA SER A 30 -14.44 19.81 -9.23
C SER A 30 -14.59 18.90 -10.47
N ASP A 31 -13.59 18.88 -11.37
CA ASP A 31 -13.68 18.08 -12.62
C ASP A 31 -13.26 16.63 -12.37
N PHE A 32 -14.12 15.88 -11.63
CA PHE A 32 -13.94 14.47 -11.32
C PHE A 32 -15.25 13.68 -11.35
N GLU A 33 -15.13 12.38 -11.51
CA GLU A 33 -16.15 11.38 -11.17
C GLU A 33 -15.72 10.57 -9.95
N LEU A 34 -16.66 10.15 -9.13
CA LEU A 34 -16.46 9.24 -8.00
C LEU A 34 -17.16 7.90 -8.27
N VAL A 35 -16.41 6.82 -8.27
CA VAL A 35 -16.95 5.47 -8.45
C VAL A 35 -16.77 4.68 -7.15
N LEU A 36 -17.89 4.41 -6.48
CA LEU A 36 -17.96 3.57 -5.29
C LEU A 36 -18.22 2.13 -5.72
N ILE A 37 -17.32 1.21 -5.37
CA ILE A 37 -17.49 -0.21 -5.66
C ILE A 37 -17.88 -0.92 -4.38
N GLU A 38 -19.18 -1.16 -4.22
CA GLU A 38 -19.72 -1.91 -3.10
C GLU A 38 -19.46 -3.41 -3.31
N ASP A 39 -18.52 -3.97 -2.52
CA ASP A 39 -17.97 -5.32 -2.66
C ASP A 39 -18.70 -6.33 -1.74
N GLY A 40 -20.03 -6.34 -1.79
CA GLY A 40 -20.89 -7.30 -1.08
C GLY A 40 -20.86 -7.12 0.44
N SER A 41 -20.95 -5.88 0.95
CA SER A 41 -20.94 -5.57 2.38
C SER A 41 -22.20 -6.12 3.07
N PRO A 42 -22.05 -6.73 4.26
CA PRO A 42 -23.17 -7.22 5.04
C PRO A 42 -23.82 -6.15 5.94
N ASP A 43 -23.24 -4.94 6.00
CA ASP A 43 -23.66 -3.79 6.79
C ASP A 43 -24.39 -2.73 5.93
N GLN A 44 -24.58 -1.51 6.44
CA GLN A 44 -25.28 -0.43 5.73
C GLN A 44 -24.46 0.25 4.62
N SER A 45 -23.23 -0.20 4.36
CA SER A 45 -22.35 0.45 3.37
C SER A 45 -22.98 0.57 1.99
N GLY A 46 -23.71 -0.47 1.53
CA GLY A 46 -24.41 -0.44 0.25
C GLY A 46 -25.49 0.63 0.18
N ALA A 47 -26.32 0.73 1.21
CA ALA A 47 -27.39 1.75 1.28
C ALA A 47 -26.80 3.17 1.31
N ILE A 48 -25.70 3.39 2.03
CA ILE A 48 -24.98 4.67 2.06
C ILE A 48 -24.45 5.02 0.66
N CYS A 49 -23.85 4.07 -0.06
CA CYS A 49 -23.39 4.30 -1.43
C CYS A 49 -24.54 4.78 -2.33
N ASP A 50 -25.69 4.09 -2.28
CA ASP A 50 -26.86 4.41 -3.11
C ASP A 50 -27.46 5.78 -2.78
N GLU A 51 -27.43 6.18 -1.51
CA GLU A 51 -27.85 7.54 -1.09
C GLU A 51 -26.97 8.63 -1.71
N TYR A 52 -25.65 8.45 -1.74
CA TYR A 52 -24.76 9.41 -2.37
C TYR A 52 -24.96 9.50 -3.88
N ALA A 53 -25.16 8.38 -4.56
CA ALA A 53 -25.46 8.38 -5.99
C ALA A 53 -26.77 9.09 -6.35
N GLN A 54 -27.74 9.14 -5.41
CA GLN A 54 -28.98 9.90 -5.59
C GLN A 54 -28.82 11.39 -5.31
N LYS A 55 -27.79 11.80 -4.54
CA LYS A 55 -27.58 13.18 -4.10
C LYS A 55 -26.63 13.97 -5.00
N ASP A 56 -25.68 13.30 -5.67
CA ASP A 56 -24.64 13.96 -6.45
C ASP A 56 -24.36 13.19 -7.76
N ASP A 57 -24.59 13.85 -8.91
CA ASP A 57 -24.44 13.26 -10.25
C ASP A 57 -23.01 12.84 -10.58
N ARG A 58 -22.01 13.28 -9.82
CA ARG A 58 -20.61 12.85 -9.96
C ARG A 58 -20.39 11.45 -9.38
N VAL A 59 -21.30 10.96 -8.55
CA VAL A 59 -21.20 9.66 -7.86
C VAL A 59 -21.85 8.56 -8.66
N ARG A 60 -21.13 7.48 -8.88
CA ARG A 60 -21.65 6.23 -9.44
C ARG A 60 -21.35 5.07 -8.51
N VAL A 61 -22.30 4.15 -8.38
CA VAL A 61 -22.17 2.94 -7.57
C VAL A 61 -22.14 1.71 -8.45
N ILE A 62 -21.27 0.78 -8.12
CA ILE A 62 -21.20 -0.55 -8.72
C ILE A 62 -21.32 -1.56 -7.58
N HIS A 63 -22.34 -2.38 -7.59
CA HIS A 63 -22.50 -3.49 -6.66
C HIS A 63 -21.92 -4.76 -7.25
N GLN A 64 -21.14 -5.50 -6.46
CA GLN A 64 -20.61 -6.82 -6.82
C GLN A 64 -20.62 -7.77 -5.63
N PRO A 65 -20.64 -9.09 -5.86
CA PRO A 65 -20.31 -10.06 -4.81
C PRO A 65 -18.87 -9.84 -4.30
N ASN A 66 -18.63 -10.04 -3.01
CA ASN A 66 -17.30 -9.82 -2.42
C ASN A 66 -16.21 -10.62 -3.15
N GLN A 67 -15.27 -9.90 -3.75
CA GLN A 67 -14.10 -10.44 -4.46
C GLN A 67 -12.79 -9.80 -3.98
N GLY A 68 -12.87 -8.89 -3.01
CA GLY A 68 -11.73 -8.17 -2.43
C GLY A 68 -11.34 -6.91 -3.19
N GLN A 69 -10.55 -6.09 -2.51
CA GLN A 69 -10.21 -4.72 -2.89
C GLN A 69 -9.55 -4.61 -4.28
N ALA A 70 -8.62 -5.54 -4.61
CA ALA A 70 -7.98 -5.60 -5.92
C ALA A 70 -9.00 -5.82 -7.06
N ALA A 71 -9.93 -6.76 -6.87
CA ALA A 71 -10.96 -7.05 -7.86
C ALA A 71 -11.93 -5.88 -8.02
N ALA A 72 -12.32 -5.24 -6.91
CA ALA A 72 -13.16 -4.04 -6.93
C ALA A 72 -12.51 -2.89 -7.72
N ARG A 73 -11.23 -2.58 -7.44
CA ARG A 73 -10.49 -1.54 -8.17
C ARG A 73 -10.36 -1.87 -9.67
N ASN A 74 -10.05 -3.13 -10.03
CA ASN A 74 -9.96 -3.55 -11.43
C ASN A 74 -11.31 -3.51 -12.14
N HIS A 75 -12.41 -3.85 -11.46
CA HIS A 75 -13.75 -3.81 -12.01
C HIS A 75 -14.19 -2.37 -12.34
N ALA A 76 -13.82 -1.41 -11.50
CA ALA A 76 -14.10 0.00 -11.74
C ALA A 76 -13.36 0.58 -12.95
N LEU A 77 -12.12 0.15 -13.18
CA LEU A 77 -11.21 0.75 -14.16
C LEU A 77 -11.82 0.92 -15.57
N PRO A 78 -12.40 -0.10 -16.21
CA PRO A 78 -13.02 0.06 -17.53
C PRO A 78 -14.32 0.89 -17.52
N MET A 79 -14.88 1.16 -16.34
CA MET A 79 -16.11 1.94 -16.18
C MET A 79 -15.84 3.42 -15.91
N THR A 80 -14.59 3.80 -15.68
CA THR A 80 -14.15 5.18 -15.43
C THR A 80 -13.64 5.84 -16.70
N GLN A 81 -13.64 7.18 -16.77
CA GLN A 81 -13.33 7.95 -17.97
C GLN A 81 -12.19 8.97 -17.80
N GLY A 82 -11.79 9.27 -16.56
CA GLY A 82 -10.77 10.26 -16.25
C GLY A 82 -9.40 9.88 -16.82
N LYS A 83 -8.64 10.86 -17.27
CA LYS A 83 -7.25 10.75 -17.69
C LYS A 83 -6.33 10.34 -16.51
N TRP A 84 -6.73 10.73 -15.33
CA TRP A 84 -6.05 10.44 -14.08
C TRP A 84 -6.90 9.55 -13.18
N LEU A 85 -6.25 8.66 -12.45
CA LEU A 85 -6.87 7.80 -11.45
C LEU A 85 -6.39 8.17 -10.05
N CYS A 86 -7.32 8.20 -9.09
CA CYS A 86 -7.06 8.38 -7.67
C CYS A 86 -7.74 7.25 -6.90
N TYR A 87 -7.02 6.56 -6.04
CA TYR A 87 -7.58 5.54 -5.15
C TYR A 87 -7.70 6.09 -3.74
N VAL A 88 -8.87 5.91 -3.12
CA VAL A 88 -9.11 6.30 -1.73
C VAL A 88 -9.73 5.09 -1.02
N ASP A 89 -9.23 4.75 0.16
CA ASP A 89 -9.80 3.66 0.95
C ASP A 89 -11.02 4.17 1.74
N SER A 90 -12.05 3.33 1.87
CA SER A 90 -13.36 3.75 2.35
C SER A 90 -13.43 4.13 3.84
N ASP A 91 -12.36 3.87 4.60
CA ASP A 91 -12.21 4.27 6.00
C ASP A 91 -11.31 5.51 6.20
N ASP A 92 -10.76 6.06 5.11
CA ASP A 92 -9.89 7.22 5.09
C ASP A 92 -10.64 8.52 4.70
N ALA A 93 -9.91 9.65 4.67
CA ALA A 93 -10.41 10.93 4.19
C ALA A 93 -9.30 11.69 3.46
N ILE A 94 -9.68 12.69 2.64
CA ILE A 94 -8.73 13.48 1.90
C ILE A 94 -8.90 14.98 2.19
N HIS A 95 -7.77 15.69 2.25
CA HIS A 95 -7.76 17.15 2.44
C HIS A 95 -8.49 17.85 1.29
N PRO A 96 -9.26 18.92 1.53
CA PRO A 96 -10.05 19.60 0.48
C PRO A 96 -9.26 20.01 -0.77
N GLN A 97 -7.96 20.28 -0.64
CA GLN A 97 -7.08 20.69 -1.74
C GLN A 97 -6.23 19.55 -2.32
N MET A 98 -6.47 18.29 -1.94
CA MET A 98 -5.61 17.17 -2.38
C MET A 98 -5.62 16.99 -3.89
N LEU A 99 -6.79 16.91 -4.50
CA LEU A 99 -6.89 16.74 -5.96
C LEU A 99 -6.29 17.91 -6.72
N GLU A 100 -6.57 19.14 -6.28
CA GLU A 100 -6.03 20.36 -6.90
C GLU A 100 -4.50 20.36 -6.87
N HIS A 101 -3.90 20.08 -5.72
CA HIS A 101 -2.46 20.09 -5.56
C HIS A 101 -1.77 18.96 -6.34
N LEU A 102 -2.32 17.74 -6.29
CA LEU A 102 -1.79 16.60 -7.04
C LEU A 102 -1.89 16.84 -8.55
N HIS A 103 -3.05 17.29 -9.04
CA HIS A 103 -3.25 17.58 -10.46
C HIS A 103 -2.33 18.70 -10.94
N ARG A 104 -2.27 19.81 -10.20
CA ARG A 104 -1.39 20.95 -10.51
C ARG A 104 0.09 20.54 -10.55
N ALA A 105 0.53 19.68 -9.64
CA ALA A 105 1.91 19.17 -9.62
C ALA A 105 2.19 18.29 -10.84
N ALA A 106 1.29 17.36 -11.17
CA ALA A 106 1.39 16.48 -12.33
C ALA A 106 1.43 17.27 -13.65
N GLU A 107 0.50 18.21 -13.85
CA GLU A 107 0.44 19.04 -15.07
C GLU A 107 1.67 19.96 -15.21
N LYS A 108 2.10 20.64 -14.13
CA LYS A 108 3.27 21.52 -14.17
C LYS A 108 4.59 20.77 -14.42
N SER A 109 4.73 19.57 -13.91
CA SER A 109 5.95 18.77 -14.02
C SER A 109 5.97 17.84 -15.22
N GLY A 110 4.81 17.51 -15.80
CA GLY A 110 4.65 16.45 -16.79
C GLY A 110 4.83 15.02 -16.22
N ALA A 111 4.83 14.88 -14.89
CA ALA A 111 5.00 13.59 -14.23
C ALA A 111 3.82 12.65 -14.50
N GLY A 112 4.11 11.37 -14.67
CA GLY A 112 3.08 10.33 -14.82
C GLY A 112 2.36 9.99 -13.51
N ILE A 113 2.98 10.34 -12.36
CA ILE A 113 2.42 10.16 -11.02
C ILE A 113 2.73 11.42 -10.20
N SER A 114 1.74 11.92 -9.45
CA SER A 114 1.95 12.83 -8.33
C SER A 114 1.49 12.18 -7.04
N MET A 115 2.14 12.50 -5.91
CA MET A 115 1.77 11.95 -4.62
C MET A 115 1.98 12.95 -3.49
N CYS A 116 1.18 12.82 -2.42
CA CYS A 116 1.31 13.59 -1.18
C CYS A 116 1.68 12.68 0.00
N GLN A 117 1.89 13.29 1.17
CA GLN A 117 2.17 12.56 2.41
C GLN A 117 0.88 12.16 3.12
N PHE A 118 1.00 11.16 4.02
CA PHE A 118 -0.05 10.73 4.94
C PHE A 118 -0.05 11.56 6.22
N LEU A 119 -1.23 11.79 6.74
CA LEU A 119 -1.47 12.11 8.13
C LEU A 119 -2.11 10.89 8.81
N GLU A 120 -1.38 10.23 9.70
CA GLU A 120 -1.87 9.03 10.38
C GLU A 120 -2.41 9.40 11.77
N ALA A 121 -3.72 9.24 11.97
CA ALA A 121 -4.36 9.44 13.26
C ALA A 121 -5.68 8.67 13.34
N PRO A 122 -6.26 8.44 14.54
CA PRO A 122 -7.58 7.81 14.67
C PRO A 122 -8.71 8.69 14.12
N GLU A 123 -8.59 10.01 14.25
CA GLU A 123 -9.53 11.01 13.72
C GLU A 123 -8.74 12.18 13.10
N PRO A 124 -9.29 12.88 12.08
CA PRO A 124 -8.63 14.03 11.50
C PRO A 124 -8.56 15.16 12.55
N PRO A 125 -7.45 15.93 12.60
CA PRO A 125 -7.35 17.08 13.50
C PRO A 125 -8.32 18.21 13.06
N GLU A 126 -8.70 19.05 14.00
CA GLU A 126 -9.67 20.15 13.76
C GLU A 126 -9.22 21.14 12.68
N ASP A 127 -7.90 21.32 12.50
CA ASP A 127 -7.30 22.21 11.52
C ASP A 127 -6.90 21.51 10.20
N TYR A 128 -7.27 20.23 10.02
CA TYR A 128 -6.91 19.46 8.84
C TYR A 128 -7.39 20.08 7.52
N GLU A 129 -8.53 20.79 7.56
CA GLU A 129 -9.13 21.43 6.38
C GLU A 129 -8.60 22.85 6.10
N GLN A 130 -7.62 23.34 6.86
CA GLN A 130 -7.03 24.65 6.61
C GLN A 130 -6.23 24.65 5.30
N SER A 131 -6.11 25.84 4.68
CA SER A 131 -5.41 25.99 3.40
C SER A 131 -3.98 25.47 3.47
N ALA A 132 -3.66 24.53 2.58
CA ALA A 132 -2.35 23.91 2.47
C ALA A 132 -1.43 24.67 1.52
N GLU A 133 -0.15 24.78 1.87
CA GLU A 133 0.85 25.38 0.97
C GLU A 133 1.17 24.43 -0.19
N PHE A 134 1.19 24.97 -1.42
CA PHE A 134 1.53 24.22 -2.62
C PHE A 134 3.02 24.26 -2.91
N SER A 135 3.66 23.11 -2.80
CA SER A 135 5.02 22.86 -3.29
C SER A 135 5.19 21.42 -3.73
N TYR A 136 6.16 21.14 -4.59
CA TYR A 136 6.52 19.77 -4.98
C TYR A 136 7.99 19.66 -5.36
N THR A 137 8.51 18.44 -5.29
CA THR A 137 9.82 18.04 -5.82
C THR A 137 9.61 17.04 -6.96
N LEU A 138 10.23 17.29 -8.11
CA LEU A 138 10.21 16.33 -9.22
C LEU A 138 11.37 15.33 -9.04
N LEU A 139 11.02 14.05 -8.96
CA LEU A 139 11.97 12.94 -8.80
C LEU A 139 12.03 12.10 -10.06
N THR A 140 13.21 11.71 -10.49
CA THR A 140 13.40 10.70 -11.54
C THR A 140 13.30 9.31 -10.92
N MET A 141 12.56 8.40 -11.55
CA MET A 141 12.36 7.03 -11.04
C MET A 141 13.50 6.12 -11.48
N ASP A 142 14.72 6.43 -11.05
CA ASP A 142 15.90 5.59 -11.20
C ASP A 142 16.21 4.77 -9.93
N GLU A 143 17.17 3.83 -10.04
CA GLU A 143 17.54 2.96 -8.92
C GLU A 143 17.99 3.74 -7.68
N LYS A 144 18.79 4.80 -7.88
CA LYS A 144 19.31 5.62 -6.78
C LYS A 144 18.17 6.29 -6.01
N THR A 145 17.30 6.98 -6.73
CA THR A 145 16.14 7.68 -6.12
C THR A 145 15.21 6.71 -5.39
N LEU A 146 14.89 5.58 -6.01
CA LEU A 146 14.02 4.58 -5.38
C LEU A 146 14.69 3.93 -4.16
N THR A 147 16.00 3.74 -4.17
CA THR A 147 16.74 3.25 -3.00
C THR A 147 16.72 4.27 -1.86
N GLU A 148 16.96 5.56 -2.16
CA GLU A 148 16.89 6.64 -1.18
C GLU A 148 15.48 6.77 -0.57
N LEU A 149 14.44 6.63 -1.39
CA LEU A 149 13.05 6.65 -0.93
C LEU A 149 12.70 5.43 -0.08
N HIS A 150 13.21 4.25 -0.45
CA HIS A 150 13.03 3.03 0.33
C HIS A 150 13.65 3.15 1.74
N ASP A 151 14.81 3.77 1.86
CA ASP A 151 15.53 3.95 3.13
C ASP A 151 14.88 5.02 4.05
N ARG A 152 13.86 5.74 3.56
CA ARG A 152 13.06 6.69 4.35
C ARG A 152 11.80 6.01 4.89
N ASP A 153 11.69 5.84 6.21
CA ASP A 153 10.58 5.14 6.88
C ASP A 153 9.17 5.75 6.67
N GLN A 154 9.07 6.94 6.07
CA GLN A 154 7.80 7.67 5.88
C GLN A 154 7.35 7.77 4.43
N TYR A 155 7.86 6.92 3.54
CA TYR A 155 7.51 7.01 2.12
C TYR A 155 6.23 6.21 1.80
N PRO A 156 5.10 6.85 1.42
CA PRO A 156 3.88 6.16 1.02
C PRO A 156 3.96 5.56 -0.39
N GLY A 157 5.17 5.42 -0.95
CA GLY A 157 5.40 5.09 -2.35
C GLY A 157 4.83 3.77 -2.83
N TRP A 158 4.69 2.81 -1.92
CA TRP A 158 4.32 1.44 -2.25
C TRP A 158 2.83 1.12 -2.11
N VAL A 159 1.99 2.10 -1.77
CA VAL A 159 0.52 1.94 -1.65
C VAL A 159 -0.20 2.73 -2.74
N ALA A 160 -1.41 2.32 -3.11
CA ALA A 160 -2.15 2.93 -4.22
C ALA A 160 -2.76 4.29 -3.87
N CYS A 161 -3.11 4.52 -2.61
CA CYS A 161 -3.70 5.77 -2.14
C CYS A 161 -2.69 6.93 -2.06
N ALA A 162 -3.15 8.15 -1.76
CA ALA A 162 -2.38 9.40 -1.72
C ALA A 162 -1.68 9.75 -3.05
N LYS A 163 -2.21 9.29 -4.17
CA LYS A 163 -1.63 9.48 -5.50
C LYS A 163 -2.67 9.89 -6.53
N LEU A 164 -2.19 10.63 -7.53
CA LEU A 164 -2.85 10.80 -8.82
C LEU A 164 -1.96 10.14 -9.88
N ILE A 165 -2.52 9.17 -10.62
CA ILE A 165 -1.78 8.27 -11.50
C ILE A 165 -2.34 8.37 -12.90
N ARG A 166 -1.51 8.49 -13.94
CA ARG A 166 -1.98 8.41 -15.32
C ARG A 166 -2.63 7.07 -15.58
N ARG A 167 -3.83 7.08 -16.15
CA ARG A 167 -4.63 5.89 -16.46
C ARG A 167 -3.84 4.80 -17.17
N GLU A 168 -3.06 5.17 -18.18
CA GLU A 168 -2.27 4.25 -19.00
C GLU A 168 -1.29 3.39 -18.20
N LEU A 169 -0.79 3.89 -17.06
CA LEU A 169 0.10 3.14 -16.16
C LEU A 169 -0.64 2.01 -15.46
N VAL A 170 -1.88 2.27 -15.04
CA VAL A 170 -2.71 1.28 -14.35
C VAL A 170 -3.28 0.26 -15.33
N GLU A 171 -3.74 0.70 -16.50
CA GLU A 171 -4.21 -0.20 -17.58
C GLU A 171 -3.10 -1.12 -18.07
N GLY A 172 -1.85 -0.64 -18.09
CA GLY A 172 -0.68 -1.44 -18.44
C GLY A 172 -0.35 -2.54 -17.41
N TYR A 173 -0.77 -2.34 -16.15
CA TYR A 173 -0.56 -3.32 -15.08
C TYR A 173 -1.66 -3.19 -14.00
N PRO A 174 -2.79 -3.87 -14.14
CA PRO A 174 -3.86 -3.86 -13.14
C PRO A 174 -3.44 -4.61 -11.86
N PHE A 175 -4.21 -4.43 -10.78
CA PHE A 175 -3.97 -5.11 -9.51
C PHE A 175 -4.08 -6.63 -9.63
N HIS A 176 -3.23 -7.35 -8.93
CA HIS A 176 -3.31 -8.80 -8.85
C HIS A 176 -4.44 -9.22 -7.89
N THR A 177 -5.47 -9.87 -8.42
CA THR A 177 -6.65 -10.29 -7.64
C THR A 177 -6.40 -11.51 -6.77
N GLY A 178 -7.23 -11.67 -5.71
CA GLY A 178 -7.19 -12.83 -4.82
C GLY A 178 -6.09 -12.81 -3.76
N ARG A 179 -5.36 -11.69 -3.63
CA ARG A 179 -4.32 -11.48 -2.62
C ARG A 179 -4.53 -10.18 -1.86
N VAL A 180 -3.90 -10.05 -0.70
CA VAL A 180 -3.69 -8.78 0.02
C VAL A 180 -2.26 -8.29 -0.22
N TYR A 181 -1.99 -7.00 -0.02
CA TYR A 181 -0.73 -6.30 -0.42
C TYR A 181 -0.52 -6.23 -1.95
N GLU A 182 -1.60 -6.30 -2.71
CA GLU A 182 -1.64 -6.18 -4.15
C GLU A 182 -1.18 -4.80 -4.64
N ASP A 183 -1.39 -3.79 -3.83
CA ASP A 183 -1.00 -2.40 -4.09
C ASP A 183 0.51 -2.22 -4.07
N ASN A 184 1.22 -2.84 -3.13
CA ASN A 184 2.69 -2.80 -3.06
C ASN A 184 3.31 -3.33 -4.37
N GLU A 185 2.75 -4.41 -4.89
CA GLU A 185 3.19 -5.03 -6.12
C GLU A 185 2.83 -4.18 -7.34
N ALA A 186 1.57 -3.71 -7.45
CA ALA A 186 1.09 -2.95 -8.59
C ALA A 186 1.79 -1.57 -8.71
N VAL A 187 1.89 -0.82 -7.61
CA VAL A 187 2.55 0.51 -7.61
C VAL A 187 4.01 0.41 -8.05
N THR A 188 4.71 -0.65 -7.65
CA THR A 188 6.08 -0.91 -8.13
C THR A 188 6.16 -0.97 -9.65
N ARG A 189 5.12 -1.53 -10.31
CA ARG A 189 5.04 -1.63 -11.77
C ARG A 189 4.64 -0.32 -12.45
N TRP A 190 4.04 0.64 -11.74
CA TRP A 190 3.67 1.95 -12.28
C TRP A 190 4.79 2.99 -12.17
N LEU A 191 5.61 2.92 -11.11
CA LEU A 191 6.64 3.92 -10.84
C LEU A 191 7.70 4.02 -11.94
N LEU A 192 8.23 2.91 -12.42
CA LEU A 192 9.28 2.95 -13.45
C LEU A 192 8.76 3.43 -14.82
N PRO A 193 7.62 2.91 -15.35
CA PRO A 193 7.04 3.44 -16.57
C PRO A 193 6.63 4.91 -16.48
N ALA A 194 6.31 5.41 -15.28
CA ALA A 194 6.01 6.84 -15.05
C ALA A 194 7.23 7.73 -15.30
N LYS A 195 8.46 7.20 -15.22
CA LYS A 195 9.73 7.89 -15.39
C LYS A 195 10.01 8.98 -14.35
N THR A 196 9.01 9.76 -13.99
CA THR A 196 9.10 10.85 -13.00
C THR A 196 7.91 10.82 -12.04
N LEU A 197 8.16 11.30 -10.83
CA LEU A 197 7.18 11.44 -9.75
C LEU A 197 7.22 12.88 -9.22
N ALA A 198 6.08 13.55 -9.17
CA ALA A 198 5.94 14.82 -8.48
C ALA A 198 5.54 14.56 -7.02
N MET A 199 6.46 14.76 -6.09
CA MET A 199 6.24 14.50 -4.67
C MET A 199 5.94 15.79 -3.92
N LEU A 200 4.76 15.87 -3.31
CA LEU A 200 4.34 16.96 -2.44
C LEU A 200 4.75 16.65 -0.99
N PRO A 201 5.38 17.57 -0.27
CA PRO A 201 5.75 17.37 1.14
C PRO A 201 4.57 17.44 2.10
N THR A 202 3.41 17.95 1.63
CA THR A 202 2.24 18.24 2.44
C THR A 202 1.42 16.97 2.69
N GLN A 203 0.89 16.83 3.90
CA GLN A 203 0.01 15.72 4.31
C GLN A 203 -1.42 16.03 3.87
N LEU A 204 -1.81 15.51 2.70
CA LEU A 204 -3.13 15.76 2.10
C LEU A 204 -4.00 14.50 2.07
N TYR A 205 -3.50 13.37 2.51
CA TYR A 205 -4.24 12.12 2.67
C TYR A 205 -4.31 11.75 4.14
N PHE A 206 -5.52 11.67 4.70
CA PHE A 206 -5.75 11.24 6.07
C PHE A 206 -5.93 9.73 6.11
N TYR A 207 -4.92 9.04 6.63
CA TYR A 207 -4.93 7.60 6.86
C TYR A 207 -5.42 7.29 8.26
N ARG A 208 -6.61 6.69 8.36
CA ARG A 208 -7.22 6.37 9.65
C ARG A 208 -6.54 5.18 10.32
N THR A 209 -6.00 5.41 11.51
CA THR A 209 -5.44 4.32 12.31
C THR A 209 -6.56 3.60 13.08
N ASN A 210 -7.01 2.48 12.54
CA ASN A 210 -8.02 1.64 13.17
C ASN A 210 -7.37 0.42 13.86
N PRO A 211 -7.62 0.16 15.17
CA PRO A 211 -7.16 -1.07 15.84
C PRO A 211 -7.69 -2.36 15.20
N GLU A 212 -8.86 -2.30 14.53
CA GLU A 212 -9.50 -3.43 13.86
C GLU A 212 -9.04 -3.63 12.40
N SER A 213 -8.09 -2.80 11.91
CA SER A 213 -7.61 -2.88 10.53
C SER A 213 -7.00 -4.25 10.22
N THR A 214 -7.09 -4.67 8.97
CA THR A 214 -6.57 -5.94 8.45
C THR A 214 -5.09 -6.14 8.78
N THR A 215 -4.32 -5.05 8.86
CA THR A 215 -2.87 -5.06 9.15
C THR A 215 -2.54 -5.18 10.64
N LYS A 216 -3.46 -4.82 11.55
CA LYS A 216 -3.27 -4.85 13.01
C LYS A 216 -4.00 -6.02 13.70
N SER A 217 -4.88 -6.74 13.01
CA SER A 217 -5.60 -7.91 13.51
C SER A 217 -4.67 -9.08 13.85
N GLN A 218 -5.18 -10.12 14.56
CA GLN A 218 -4.45 -11.37 14.80
C GLN A 218 -3.85 -11.94 13.50
N PHE A 219 -2.72 -12.63 13.61
CA PHE A 219 -2.02 -13.21 12.47
C PHE A 219 -2.96 -14.16 11.68
N SER A 220 -3.06 -13.94 10.39
CA SER A 220 -3.82 -14.79 9.47
C SER A 220 -2.93 -15.28 8.32
N LEU A 221 -3.33 -16.37 7.66
CA LEU A 221 -2.59 -16.87 6.50
C LEU A 221 -2.54 -15.88 5.32
N LYS A 222 -3.47 -14.95 5.23
CA LYS A 222 -3.46 -13.87 4.23
C LYS A 222 -2.22 -12.98 4.34
N ARG A 223 -1.64 -12.85 5.55
CA ARG A 223 -0.38 -12.10 5.73
C ARG A 223 0.81 -12.71 5.01
N LEU A 224 0.74 -13.97 4.60
CA LEU A 224 1.76 -14.59 3.76
C LEU A 224 1.82 -13.98 2.36
N ASP A 225 0.75 -13.33 1.90
CA ASP A 225 0.73 -12.63 0.62
C ASP A 225 1.73 -11.46 0.58
N TYR A 226 2.14 -10.94 1.76
CA TYR A 226 3.22 -9.95 1.81
C TYR A 226 4.57 -10.52 1.33
N LEU A 227 4.84 -11.80 1.61
CA LEU A 227 6.02 -12.48 1.07
C LEU A 227 5.95 -12.55 -0.46
N TRP A 228 4.78 -12.90 -1.00
CA TRP A 228 4.56 -12.91 -2.45
C TRP A 228 4.75 -11.52 -3.07
N ALA A 229 4.21 -10.46 -2.45
CA ALA A 229 4.39 -9.09 -2.94
C ALA A 229 5.87 -8.70 -2.99
N LEU A 230 6.62 -8.97 -1.91
CA LEU A 230 8.05 -8.70 -1.84
C LEU A 230 8.85 -9.52 -2.87
N GLU A 231 8.53 -10.81 -3.07
CA GLU A 231 9.16 -11.63 -4.12
C GLU A 231 8.93 -11.05 -5.50
N SER A 232 7.70 -10.63 -5.82
CA SER A 232 7.37 -9.99 -7.11
C SER A 232 8.13 -8.68 -7.30
N MET A 233 8.20 -7.83 -6.27
CA MET A 233 8.95 -6.56 -6.30
C MET A 233 10.45 -6.81 -6.52
N ILE A 234 11.06 -7.72 -5.75
CA ILE A 234 12.49 -8.06 -5.86
C ILE A 234 12.81 -8.59 -7.26
N SER A 235 12.02 -9.57 -7.76
CA SER A 235 12.21 -10.14 -9.10
C SER A 235 12.07 -9.08 -10.19
N TYR A 236 11.14 -8.15 -10.03
CA TYR A 236 10.98 -7.04 -10.97
C TYR A 236 12.19 -6.12 -11.00
N PHE A 237 12.66 -5.67 -9.84
CA PHE A 237 13.85 -4.82 -9.75
C PHE A 237 15.08 -5.51 -10.34
N GLN A 238 15.26 -6.81 -10.09
CA GLN A 238 16.30 -7.62 -10.73
C GLN A 238 16.17 -7.61 -12.26
N SER A 239 14.97 -7.79 -12.79
CA SER A 239 14.70 -7.87 -14.22
C SER A 239 14.99 -6.57 -14.99
N VAL A 240 14.88 -5.43 -14.31
CA VAL A 240 15.16 -4.09 -14.87
C VAL A 240 16.58 -3.59 -14.54
N GLY A 241 17.41 -4.42 -13.90
CA GLY A 241 18.79 -4.10 -13.57
C GLY A 241 18.99 -3.28 -12.28
N PHE A 242 17.95 -3.14 -11.45
CA PHE A 242 17.99 -2.39 -10.18
C PHE A 242 18.42 -3.32 -9.04
N HIS A 243 19.65 -3.78 -9.10
CA HIS A 243 20.17 -4.82 -8.19
C HIS A 243 20.38 -4.31 -6.76
N THR A 244 20.77 -3.04 -6.60
CA THR A 244 20.95 -2.44 -5.27
C THR A 244 19.61 -2.32 -4.55
N LEU A 245 18.59 -1.83 -5.24
CA LEU A 245 17.24 -1.71 -4.69
C LEU A 245 16.65 -3.10 -4.37
N ALA A 246 16.79 -4.06 -5.28
CA ALA A 246 16.37 -5.44 -5.03
C ALA A 246 17.02 -6.00 -3.75
N GLN A 247 18.32 -5.77 -3.56
CA GLN A 247 19.04 -6.22 -2.37
C GLN A 247 18.53 -5.53 -1.08
N ARG A 248 18.11 -4.24 -1.14
CA ARG A 248 17.49 -3.56 0.02
C ARG A 248 16.16 -4.20 0.43
N PHE A 249 15.35 -4.65 -0.53
CA PHE A 249 14.11 -5.35 -0.24
C PHE A 249 14.31 -6.75 0.38
N VAL A 250 15.50 -7.36 0.25
CA VAL A 250 15.81 -8.64 0.88
C VAL A 250 15.73 -8.55 2.41
N GLU A 251 16.16 -7.45 3.02
CA GLU A 251 16.03 -7.26 4.48
C GLU A 251 14.57 -7.33 4.91
N ARG A 252 13.67 -6.58 4.26
CA ARG A 252 12.22 -6.62 4.52
C ARG A 252 11.63 -8.01 4.28
N TYR A 253 12.07 -8.69 3.23
CA TYR A 253 11.61 -10.04 2.90
C TYR A 253 11.98 -11.05 4.00
N VAL A 254 13.21 -10.99 4.49
CA VAL A 254 13.68 -11.86 5.58
C VAL A 254 12.95 -11.55 6.89
N GLU A 255 12.74 -10.29 7.23
CA GLU A 255 11.98 -9.88 8.42
C GLU A 255 10.51 -10.33 8.34
N ALA A 256 9.88 -10.15 7.18
CA ALA A 256 8.52 -10.61 6.93
C ALA A 256 8.43 -12.15 7.05
N ALA A 257 9.40 -12.89 6.51
CA ALA A 257 9.46 -14.34 6.62
C ALA A 257 9.63 -14.82 8.07
N ALA A 258 10.50 -14.16 8.84
CA ALA A 258 10.69 -14.48 10.26
C ALA A 258 9.41 -14.22 11.07
N SER A 259 8.75 -13.07 10.84
CA SER A 259 7.46 -12.73 11.45
C SER A 259 6.36 -13.71 11.05
N ALA A 260 6.28 -14.11 9.78
CA ALA A 260 5.33 -15.08 9.29
C ALA A 260 5.55 -16.47 9.96
N CYS A 261 6.80 -16.92 10.09
CA CYS A 261 7.14 -18.16 10.80
C CYS A 261 6.72 -18.11 12.27
N TYR A 262 6.93 -16.98 12.92
CA TYR A 262 6.49 -16.78 14.31
C TYR A 262 4.96 -16.88 14.44
N GLY A 263 4.21 -16.13 13.62
CA GLY A 263 2.75 -16.12 13.64
C GLY A 263 2.16 -17.51 13.33
N VAL A 264 2.66 -18.18 12.28
CA VAL A 264 2.20 -19.55 11.93
C VAL A 264 2.48 -20.55 13.04
N ARG A 265 3.64 -20.47 13.68
CA ARG A 265 4.05 -21.42 14.74
C ARG A 265 3.33 -21.16 16.05
N ASN A 266 3.29 -19.88 16.51
CA ASN A 266 2.86 -19.55 17.86
C ASN A 266 1.39 -19.14 17.96
N GLU A 267 0.84 -18.48 16.94
CA GLU A 267 -0.56 -18.03 16.92
C GLU A 267 -1.46 -19.10 16.26
N LEU A 268 -1.08 -19.63 15.10
CA LEU A 268 -1.87 -20.65 14.39
C LEU A 268 -1.55 -22.09 14.83
N LYS A 269 -0.50 -22.32 15.62
CA LYS A 269 -0.05 -23.64 16.10
C LYS A 269 0.25 -24.65 14.96
N ARG A 270 0.84 -24.17 13.86
CA ARG A 270 1.19 -24.98 12.66
C ARG A 270 2.69 -24.94 12.36
N PRO A 271 3.55 -25.59 13.19
CA PRO A 271 5.01 -25.51 13.05
C PRO A 271 5.55 -26.07 11.71
N GLU A 272 4.90 -27.08 11.16
CA GLU A 272 5.25 -27.66 9.87
C GLU A 272 5.15 -26.65 8.72
N ARG A 273 4.14 -25.78 8.74
CA ARG A 273 3.97 -24.71 7.75
C ARG A 273 5.05 -23.64 7.86
N ALA A 274 5.53 -23.34 9.06
CA ALA A 274 6.65 -22.41 9.24
C ALA A 274 7.93 -22.94 8.58
N ASN A 275 8.20 -24.25 8.65
CA ASN A 275 9.33 -24.87 7.96
C ASN A 275 9.17 -24.82 6.43
N GLY A 276 7.93 -24.95 5.92
CA GLY A 276 7.60 -24.74 4.51
C GLY A 276 7.94 -23.33 4.03
N ILE A 277 7.55 -22.30 4.79
CA ILE A 277 7.88 -20.90 4.49
C ILE A 277 9.39 -20.72 4.37
N LEU A 278 10.19 -21.21 5.30
CA LEU A 278 11.65 -21.10 5.27
C LEU A 278 12.25 -21.79 4.04
N THR A 279 11.70 -22.94 3.66
CA THR A 279 12.14 -23.66 2.45
C THR A 279 11.86 -22.83 1.20
N ASP A 280 10.69 -22.21 1.10
CA ASP A 280 10.30 -21.38 -0.03
C ASP A 280 11.15 -20.12 -0.10
N VAL A 281 11.38 -19.46 1.03
CA VAL A 281 12.31 -18.30 1.14
C VAL A 281 13.71 -18.67 0.65
N GLN A 282 14.28 -19.77 1.12
CA GLN A 282 15.61 -20.23 0.68
C GLN A 282 15.66 -20.55 -0.82
N ARG A 283 14.59 -21.13 -1.35
CA ARG A 283 14.46 -21.42 -2.78
C ARG A 283 14.44 -20.14 -3.60
N PHE A 284 13.63 -19.15 -3.17
CA PHE A 284 13.54 -17.84 -3.81
C PHE A 284 14.91 -17.13 -3.82
N LEU A 285 15.56 -17.00 -2.67
CA LEU A 285 16.85 -16.33 -2.55
C LEU A 285 17.93 -16.95 -3.44
N ARG A 286 17.93 -18.29 -3.57
CA ARG A 286 18.86 -18.99 -4.47
C ARG A 286 18.53 -18.72 -5.95
N ARG A 287 17.25 -18.77 -6.32
CA ARG A 287 16.79 -18.51 -7.69
C ARG A 287 17.19 -17.13 -8.17
N GLU A 288 17.00 -16.12 -7.34
CA GLU A 288 17.33 -14.73 -7.65
C GLU A 288 18.81 -14.38 -7.37
N ASN A 289 19.64 -15.35 -6.97
CA ASN A 289 21.06 -15.15 -6.64
C ASN A 289 21.31 -14.03 -5.61
N LEU A 290 20.43 -13.91 -4.62
CA LEU A 290 20.47 -12.86 -3.59
C LEU A 290 21.41 -13.25 -2.44
N LYS A 291 22.18 -12.27 -1.96
CA LYS A 291 23.13 -12.48 -0.86
C LYS A 291 22.54 -12.02 0.46
N LEU A 292 22.63 -12.87 1.47
CA LEU A 292 22.23 -12.52 2.82
C LEU A 292 23.40 -11.95 3.61
N THR A 293 23.15 -10.86 4.32
CA THR A 293 24.02 -10.34 5.38
C THR A 293 24.09 -11.32 6.55
N ARG A 294 25.03 -11.09 7.49
CA ARG A 294 25.11 -11.90 8.72
C ARG A 294 23.83 -11.77 9.55
N ARG A 295 23.26 -10.57 9.64
CA ARG A 295 22.02 -10.29 10.38
C ARG A 295 20.84 -11.06 9.81
N GLU A 296 20.61 -10.98 8.49
CA GLU A 296 19.53 -11.70 7.80
C GLU A 296 19.64 -13.23 7.94
N ARG A 297 20.87 -13.78 7.85
CA ARG A 297 21.09 -15.21 8.10
C ARG A 297 20.73 -15.62 9.53
N LEU A 298 21.08 -14.80 10.52
CA LEU A 298 20.72 -15.05 11.91
C LEU A 298 19.20 -14.99 12.11
N SER A 299 18.50 -14.02 11.52
CA SER A 299 17.03 -13.91 11.61
C SER A 299 16.33 -15.17 11.04
N LEU A 300 16.80 -15.69 9.91
CA LEU A 300 16.26 -16.93 9.35
C LEU A 300 16.58 -18.17 10.22
N LEU A 301 17.76 -18.23 10.84
CA LEU A 301 18.13 -19.30 11.77
C LEU A 301 17.28 -19.25 13.05
N GLU A 302 17.00 -18.08 13.58
CA GLU A 302 16.09 -17.88 14.73
C GLU A 302 14.66 -18.34 14.38
N ALA A 303 14.17 -17.96 13.20
CA ALA A 303 12.88 -18.40 12.70
C ALA A 303 12.82 -19.93 12.53
N ALA A 304 13.93 -20.58 12.15
CA ALA A 304 14.02 -22.02 12.02
C ALA A 304 14.07 -22.75 13.37
N HIS A 305 14.83 -22.20 14.33
CA HIS A 305 15.17 -22.84 15.60
C HIS A 305 14.93 -21.93 16.82
N PRO A 306 13.69 -21.49 17.08
CA PRO A 306 13.39 -20.49 18.11
C PRO A 306 13.82 -20.91 19.52
N ASN A 307 13.74 -22.22 19.84
CA ASN A 307 14.12 -22.75 21.16
C ASN A 307 15.65 -22.83 21.37
N ALA A 308 16.42 -23.02 20.29
CA ALA A 308 17.88 -23.07 20.36
C ALA A 308 18.45 -21.64 20.45
N MET A 309 17.90 -20.69 19.68
CA MET A 309 18.38 -19.33 19.62
C MET A 309 17.97 -18.50 20.84
N GLY A 310 16.80 -18.72 21.43
CA GLY A 310 16.40 -18.08 22.70
C GLY A 310 17.39 -18.39 23.82
N ARG A 311 17.97 -19.59 23.86
CA ARG A 311 19.07 -19.95 24.79
C ARG A 311 20.38 -19.23 24.43
N PHE A 312 20.69 -19.10 23.13
CA PHE A 312 21.89 -18.43 22.65
C PHE A 312 21.87 -16.94 23.02
N TRP A 313 20.77 -16.23 22.78
CA TRP A 313 20.62 -14.81 23.14
C TRP A 313 20.62 -14.57 24.65
N SER A 314 20.01 -15.46 25.45
CA SER A 314 20.06 -15.34 26.90
C SER A 314 21.49 -15.49 27.45
N VAL A 315 22.31 -16.35 26.81
CA VAL A 315 23.74 -16.51 27.15
C VAL A 315 24.55 -15.30 26.67
N ALA A 316 24.33 -14.85 25.43
CA ALA A 316 25.02 -13.70 24.85
C ALA A 316 24.72 -12.40 25.64
N GLU A 317 23.48 -12.21 26.11
CA GLU A 317 23.10 -11.07 26.96
C GLU A 317 23.72 -11.16 28.35
N LYS A 318 23.81 -12.35 28.94
CA LYS A 318 24.53 -12.59 30.19
C LYS A 318 26.02 -12.27 30.06
N VAL A 319 26.66 -12.75 28.99
CA VAL A 319 28.06 -12.45 28.69
C VAL A 319 28.28 -10.95 28.49
N ARG A 320 27.41 -10.27 27.75
CA ARG A 320 27.48 -8.81 27.55
C ARG A 320 27.32 -8.00 28.84
N LYS A 321 26.51 -8.51 29.82
CA LYS A 321 26.37 -7.89 31.17
C LYS A 321 27.57 -8.14 32.07
N LEU A 322 28.36 -9.17 31.80
CA LEU A 322 29.60 -9.46 32.56
C LEU A 322 30.80 -8.63 32.04
N TRP A 323 30.69 -8.00 30.86
CA TRP A 323 31.73 -7.16 30.27
C TRP A 323 31.39 -5.65 30.28
N LYS A 324 30.34 -5.27 30.98
CA LYS A 324 30.02 -3.91 31.37
C LYS A 324 30.21 -3.75 32.88
#